data_0a17cbd5176d83f21704b672af7854d5
#
_entry.id   0a17cbd5176d83f21704b672af7854d5
#
_cell.length_a   1.000
_cell.length_b   1.000
_cell.length_c   1.000
_cell.angle_alpha   90.00
_cell.angle_beta   90.00
_cell.angle_gamma   90.00
#
_symmetry.space_group_name_H-M   'P 1'
#
loop_
_entity.id
_entity.type
_entity.pdbx_description
1 polymer ?
#
loop_
_entity_poly.entity_id
_entity_poly.type
_entity_poly.pdbx_seq_one_letter_code
_entity_poly.pdbx_strand_id
1 'polypeptide(L)' 'MFLAVDNNEFVFVADLIDPRVTLLSPTLNYIRQVVSRDKLKWYPHRLHLDVQRRRLYVANNEIKDDKVISGRVVVFSV' A
#
# COMPACT_ATOMS: atom_id res chain seq x y z
N MET A 1 -0.61 -1.04 10.68
CA MET A 1 0.29 -0.99 9.52
C MET A 1 0.17 -2.29 8.75
N PHE A 2 -0.03 -2.21 7.45
CA PHE A 2 -0.14 -3.40 6.60
C PHE A 2 1.08 -3.49 5.71
N LEU A 3 1.53 -4.72 5.43
CA LEU A 3 2.70 -4.94 4.62
C LEU A 3 2.55 -6.14 3.68
N ALA A 4 3.35 -6.13 2.61
CA ALA A 4 3.49 -7.24 1.69
C ALA A 4 4.97 -7.40 1.36
N VAL A 5 5.42 -8.64 1.19
CA VAL A 5 6.84 -8.95 0.98
C VAL A 5 7.00 -9.65 -0.38
N ASP A 6 7.99 -9.24 -1.16
CA ASP A 6 8.27 -9.88 -2.44
C ASP A 6 9.25 -11.06 -2.29
N ASN A 7 9.62 -11.70 -3.43
CA ASN A 7 10.50 -12.86 -3.44
C ASN A 7 11.93 -12.54 -2.98
N ASN A 8 12.34 -11.29 -3.03
CA ASN A 8 13.68 -10.85 -2.63
C ASN A 8 13.66 -10.20 -1.24
N GLU A 9 12.55 -10.37 -0.50
CA GLU A 9 12.36 -9.86 0.85
C GLU A 9 12.26 -8.34 0.95
N PHE A 10 12.00 -7.65 -0.17
CA PHE A 10 11.64 -6.24 -0.14
C PHE A 10 10.23 -6.09 0.42
N VAL A 11 10.01 -5.05 1.22
CA VAL A 11 8.78 -4.88 1.98
C VAL A 11 8.02 -3.65 1.52
N PHE A 12 6.78 -3.85 1.11
CA PHE A 12 5.84 -2.77 0.82
C PHE A 12 5.03 -2.50 2.08
N VAL A 13 5.05 -1.27 2.56
CA VAL A 13 4.38 -0.88 3.81
C VAL A 13 3.33 0.19 3.52
N ALA A 14 2.09 -0.09 3.90
CA ALA A 14 1.01 0.89 3.84
C ALA A 14 0.96 1.68 5.13
N ASP A 15 1.04 3.01 5.03
CA ASP A 15 0.96 3.90 6.17
C ASP A 15 -0.51 4.27 6.43
N LEU A 16 -0.94 4.12 7.67
CA LEU A 16 -2.33 4.42 8.07
C LEU A 16 -2.56 5.89 8.40
N ILE A 17 -1.52 6.60 8.78
CA ILE A 17 -1.63 8.00 9.19
C ILE A 17 -1.60 8.91 7.96
N ASP A 18 -0.67 8.63 7.05
CA ASP A 18 -0.50 9.37 5.82
C ASP A 18 -0.67 8.37 4.67
N PRO A 19 -1.77 8.42 3.91
CA PRO A 19 -2.09 7.36 2.95
C PRO A 19 -1.05 7.27 1.84
N ARG A 20 -0.12 6.35 2.01
CA ARG A 20 0.94 6.08 1.05
C ARG A 20 1.48 4.66 1.22
N VAL A 21 2.17 4.19 0.20
CA VAL A 21 2.89 2.91 0.27
C VAL A 21 4.36 3.16 0.06
N THR A 22 5.17 2.68 0.98
CA THR A 22 6.62 2.83 1.00
C THR A 22 7.30 1.49 0.74
N LEU A 23 8.40 1.50 -0.01
CA LEU A 23 9.23 0.32 -0.24
C LEU A 23 10.45 0.37 0.67
N LEU A 24 10.65 -0.71 1.42
CA LEU A 24 11.81 -0.92 2.28
C LEU A 24 12.66 -2.06 1.75
N SER A 25 13.96 -2.00 2.02
CA SER A 25 14.89 -3.08 1.73
C SER A 25 14.68 -4.26 2.68
N PRO A 26 15.30 -5.45 2.41
CA PRO A 26 15.24 -6.58 3.34
C PRO A 26 15.74 -6.24 4.75
N THR A 27 16.60 -5.25 4.88
CA THR A 27 17.08 -4.76 6.19
C THR A 27 16.22 -3.63 6.75
N LEU A 28 15.05 -3.39 6.15
CA LEU A 28 14.07 -2.38 6.56
C LEU A 28 14.54 -0.94 6.43
N ASN A 29 15.47 -0.70 5.51
CA ASN A 29 15.90 0.65 5.16
C ASN A 29 14.98 1.23 4.07
N TYR A 30 14.67 2.50 4.19
CA TYR A 30 13.84 3.21 3.20
C TYR A 30 14.51 3.20 1.82
N ILE A 31 13.73 2.84 0.80
CA ILE A 31 14.16 2.90 -0.59
C ILE A 31 13.44 4.03 -1.31
N ARG A 32 12.12 3.96 -1.42
CA ARG A 32 11.33 4.99 -2.09
C ARG A 32 9.85 4.88 -1.73
N GLN A 33 9.11 5.92 -2.03
CA GLN A 33 7.65 5.90 -2.01
C GLN A 33 7.14 5.27 -3.31
N VAL A 34 6.35 4.20 -3.18
CA VAL A 34 5.79 3.48 -4.34
C VAL A 34 4.50 4.13 -4.81
N VAL A 35 3.64 4.47 -3.86
CA VAL A 35 2.36 5.11 -4.14
C VAL A 35 2.25 6.35 -3.30
N SER A 36 2.03 7.49 -3.97
CA SER A 36 1.89 8.76 -3.30
C SER A 36 0.49 8.93 -2.69
N ARG A 37 0.40 9.83 -1.73
CA ARG A 37 -0.84 10.23 -1.10
C ARG A 37 -1.90 10.66 -2.11
N ASP A 38 -1.49 11.38 -3.15
CA ASP A 38 -2.41 11.90 -4.17
C ASP A 38 -3.12 10.78 -4.95
N LYS A 39 -2.46 9.65 -5.10
CA LYS A 39 -3.00 8.52 -5.85
C LYS A 39 -3.90 7.63 -5.00
N LEU A 40 -3.65 7.56 -3.71
CA LEU A 40 -4.48 6.76 -2.82
C LEU A 40 -5.75 7.48 -2.39
N LYS A 41 -5.67 8.76 -2.07
CA LYS A 41 -6.75 9.62 -1.56
C LYS A 41 -7.33 9.15 -0.22
N TRP A 42 -7.56 7.85 -0.07
CA TRP A 42 -8.13 7.21 1.11
C TRP A 42 -7.11 6.35 1.81
N TYR A 43 -7.35 6.03 3.07
CA TYR A 43 -6.43 5.23 3.89
C TYR A 43 -6.38 3.79 3.40
N PRO A 44 -5.18 3.25 3.12
CA PRO A 44 -5.04 1.85 2.75
C PRO A 44 -5.26 0.97 3.99
N HIS A 45 -5.96 -0.14 3.81
CA HIS A 45 -6.18 -1.09 4.90
C HIS A 45 -5.69 -2.50 4.58
N ARG A 46 -5.31 -2.77 3.35
CA ARG A 46 -4.78 -4.07 2.96
C ARG A 46 -3.92 -3.96 1.70
N LEU A 47 -2.83 -4.70 1.70
CA LEU A 47 -1.97 -4.85 0.52
C LEU A 47 -1.95 -6.31 0.08
N HIS A 48 -1.88 -6.51 -1.24
CA HIS A 48 -1.61 -7.81 -1.83
C HIS A 48 -0.65 -7.63 -3.00
N LEU A 49 0.43 -8.38 -2.98
CA LEU A 49 1.45 -8.33 -4.03
C LEU A 49 1.34 -9.58 -4.90
N ASP A 50 1.07 -9.38 -6.20
CA ASP A 50 1.19 -10.43 -7.19
C ASP A 50 2.60 -10.36 -7.77
N VAL A 51 3.47 -11.23 -7.28
CA VAL A 51 4.89 -11.20 -7.64
C VAL A 51 5.09 -11.55 -9.11
N GLN A 52 4.35 -12.51 -9.64
CA GLN A 52 4.51 -12.95 -11.01
C GLN A 52 4.14 -11.88 -12.02
N ARG A 53 3.06 -11.15 -11.76
CA ARG A 53 2.59 -10.07 -12.63
C ARG A 53 3.15 -8.71 -12.26
N ARG A 54 3.88 -8.63 -11.15
CA ARG A 54 4.45 -7.40 -10.63
C ARG A 54 3.40 -6.32 -10.43
N ARG A 55 2.32 -6.71 -9.77
CA ARG A 55 1.21 -5.82 -9.46
C ARG A 55 0.99 -5.73 -7.96
N LEU A 56 0.83 -4.52 -7.48
CA LEU A 56 0.47 -4.27 -6.09
C LEU A 56 -0.99 -3.83 -6.03
N TYR A 57 -1.80 -4.60 -5.31
CA TYR A 57 -3.22 -4.30 -5.07
C TYR A 57 -3.34 -3.61 -3.72
N VAL A 58 -3.90 -2.42 -3.71
CA VAL A 58 -4.11 -1.65 -2.49
C VAL A 58 -5.60 -1.48 -2.27
N ALA A 59 -6.12 -2.12 -1.23
CA ALA A 59 -7.50 -1.92 -0.81
C ALA A 59 -7.55 -0.76 0.16
N ASN A 60 -8.38 0.25 -0.14
CA ASN A 60 -8.49 1.42 0.69
C ASN A 60 -9.95 1.82 0.90
N ASN A 61 -10.20 2.48 2.02
CA ASN A 61 -11.54 2.90 2.42
C ASN A 61 -11.61 4.41 2.59
N GLU A 62 -12.72 4.98 2.14
CA GLU A 62 -13.10 6.32 2.53
C GLU A 62 -13.86 6.25 3.85
N ILE A 63 -13.37 6.97 4.84
CA ILE A 63 -13.95 6.99 6.19
C ILE A 63 -14.49 8.38 6.45
N LYS A 64 -15.77 8.45 6.88
CA LYS A 64 -16.42 9.69 7.25
C LYS A 64 -17.26 9.47 8.49
N ASP A 65 -17.10 10.32 9.49
CA ASP A 65 -17.80 10.22 10.78
C ASP A 65 -17.63 8.82 11.42
N ASP A 66 -16.39 8.30 11.40
CA ASP A 66 -16.00 7.00 11.91
C ASP A 66 -16.69 5.80 11.24
N LYS A 67 -17.24 6.03 10.05
CA LYS A 67 -17.89 4.98 9.27
C LYS A 67 -17.23 4.84 7.91
N VAL A 68 -17.11 3.59 7.45
CA VAL A 68 -16.66 3.29 6.10
C VAL A 68 -17.83 3.56 5.15
N ILE A 69 -17.71 4.57 4.29
CA ILE A 69 -18.76 4.93 3.33
C ILE A 69 -18.47 4.39 1.93
N SER A 70 -17.23 4.07 1.63
CA SER A 70 -16.84 3.56 0.32
C SER A 70 -15.53 2.81 0.42
N GLY A 71 -15.37 1.80 -0.43
CA GLY A 71 -14.13 1.06 -0.53
C GLY A 71 -13.75 0.82 -1.99
N ARG A 72 -12.45 0.69 -2.27
CA ARG A 72 -11.98 0.37 -3.61
C ARG A 72 -10.64 -0.34 -3.56
N VAL A 73 -10.30 -0.97 -4.67
CA VAL A 73 -8.98 -1.57 -4.88
C VAL A 73 -8.31 -0.84 -6.03
N VAL A 74 -7.11 -0.36 -5.78
CA VAL A 74 -6.28 0.30 -6.80
C VAL A 74 -5.09 -0.60 -7.10
N VAL A 75 -4.76 -0.74 -8.39
CA VAL A 75 -3.68 -1.63 -8.85
C VAL A 75 -2.54 -0.80 -9.39
N PHE A 76 -1.34 -1.09 -8.94
CA PHE A 76 -0.12 -0.42 -9.39
C PHE A 76 0.87 -1.43 -9.94
N SER A 77 1.58 -1.05 -11.01
CA SER A 77 2.74 -1.81 -11.49
C SER A 77 3.95 -1.50 -10.62
N VAL A 78 4.65 -2.52 -10.21
CA VAL A 78 5.81 -2.37 -9.31
C VAL A 78 7.06 -3.08 -9.82
#